data_778d38ce37121af90575462da024e2c9
#
_entry.id   778d38ce37121af90575462da024e2c9
#
_cell.length_a   1.000
_cell.length_b   1.000
_cell.length_c   1.000
_cell.angle_alpha   90.00
_cell.angle_beta   90.00
_cell.angle_gamma   90.00
#
_symmetry.space_group_name_H-M   'P 1'
#
loop_
_entity.id
_entity.type
_entity.pdbx_description
1 polymer ?
#
loop_
_entity_poly.entity_id
_entity_poly.type
_entity_poly.pdbx_seq_one_letter_code
_entity_poly.pdbx_strand_id
1 'polypeptide(L)'
;MKWKVIFMKAEQIIKIMESHYPLHCQEDWDHCGLQAGNIHTEVNKIMIGLDADLQTLQEAIDAGCQMLITHHPFLFNTLTLDTTTPVGRFIEAAVKNNIVVYSAHTSLDKISMNRWLM
;
A
#
# COMPACT_ATOMS: atom_id res chain seq x y z
N MET A 1 10.29 5.17 8.51
CA MET A 1 9.97 4.00 7.66
C MET A 1 10.61 2.76 8.23
N LYS A 2 9.90 1.66 8.17
CA LYS A 2 10.39 0.36 8.66
C LYS A 2 10.14 -0.71 7.62
N TRP A 3 10.99 -1.73 7.61
CA TRP A 3 10.80 -2.93 6.82
C TRP A 3 10.91 -4.17 7.70
N LYS A 4 10.30 -5.26 7.27
CA LYS A 4 10.29 -6.52 8.01
C LYS A 4 10.44 -7.69 7.05
N VAL A 5 11.21 -8.70 7.46
CA VAL A 5 11.40 -9.93 6.68
C VAL A 5 10.28 -10.92 6.98
N ILE A 6 9.64 -11.42 5.94
CA ILE A 6 8.57 -12.42 6.02
C ILE A 6 8.67 -13.37 4.83
N PHE A 7 7.85 -14.44 4.84
CA PHE A 7 7.77 -15.41 3.74
C PHE A 7 6.30 -15.69 3.43
N MET A 8 5.65 -14.74 2.75
CA MET A 8 4.23 -14.82 2.41
C MET A 8 3.97 -14.22 1.04
N LYS A 9 2.89 -14.64 0.40
CA LYS A 9 2.42 -13.97 -0.80
C LYS A 9 1.69 -12.68 -0.42
N ALA A 10 1.73 -11.70 -1.32
CA ALA A 10 1.09 -10.41 -1.08
C ALA A 10 -0.40 -10.57 -0.72
N GLU A 11 -1.12 -11.47 -1.39
CA GLU A 11 -2.55 -11.69 -1.10
C GLU A 11 -2.80 -12.15 0.34
N GLN A 12 -1.87 -12.91 0.92
CA GLN A 12 -1.98 -13.35 2.32
C GLN A 12 -1.79 -12.18 3.27
N ILE A 13 -0.85 -11.31 2.97
CA ILE A 13 -0.60 -10.09 3.75
C ILE A 13 -1.82 -9.16 3.67
N ILE A 14 -2.38 -8.99 2.48
CA ILE A 14 -3.58 -8.18 2.25
C ILE A 14 -4.75 -8.72 3.07
N LYS A 15 -4.94 -10.03 3.11
CA LYS A 15 -6.00 -10.65 3.93
C LYS A 15 -5.81 -10.34 5.41
N ILE A 16 -4.59 -10.38 5.90
CA ILE A 16 -4.29 -10.04 7.29
C ILE A 16 -4.63 -8.56 7.55
N MET A 17 -4.19 -7.66 6.67
CA MET A 17 -4.50 -6.23 6.80
C MET A 17 -6.01 -5.98 6.81
N GLU A 18 -6.75 -6.62 5.90
CA GLU A 18 -8.19 -6.42 5.79
C GLU A 18 -8.99 -7.11 6.90
N SER A 19 -8.41 -8.10 7.58
CA SER A 19 -9.01 -8.67 8.78
C SER A 19 -8.95 -7.72 9.97
N HIS A 20 -7.91 -6.90 10.05
CA HIS A 20 -7.74 -5.90 11.10
C HIS A 20 -8.36 -4.55 10.75
N TYR A 21 -8.28 -4.16 9.48
CA TYR A 21 -8.75 -2.86 8.96
C TYR A 21 -9.62 -3.10 7.73
N PRO A 22 -10.87 -3.56 7.91
CA PRO A 22 -11.73 -3.91 6.78
C PRO A 22 -12.00 -2.72 5.85
N LEU A 23 -12.04 -2.99 4.54
CA LEU A 23 -12.27 -1.93 3.55
C LEU A 23 -13.62 -1.25 3.71
N HIS A 24 -14.65 -1.97 4.20
CA HIS A 24 -15.96 -1.36 4.44
C HIS A 24 -15.94 -0.32 5.56
N CYS A 25 -14.86 -0.22 6.34
CA CYS A 25 -14.69 0.82 7.36
C CYS A 25 -14.08 2.11 6.81
N GLN A 26 -13.66 2.12 5.52
CA GLN A 26 -13.12 3.35 4.93
C GLN A 26 -14.23 4.36 4.65
N GLU A 27 -13.84 5.63 4.55
CA GLU A 27 -14.77 6.68 4.12
C GLU A 27 -15.12 6.52 2.64
N ASP A 28 -16.32 6.96 2.24
CA ASP A 28 -16.83 6.76 0.88
C ASP A 28 -15.95 7.36 -0.21
N TRP A 29 -15.22 8.45 0.11
CA TRP A 29 -14.34 9.14 -0.83
C TRP A 29 -12.95 8.53 -0.93
N ASP A 30 -12.63 7.57 -0.07
CA ASP A 30 -11.28 7.04 0.05
C ASP A 30 -11.05 5.82 -0.85
N HIS A 31 -9.78 5.49 -1.06
CA HIS A 31 -9.36 4.32 -1.81
C HIS A 31 -8.30 3.56 -1.01
N CYS A 32 -8.73 2.87 0.03
CA CYS A 32 -7.88 1.95 0.79
C CYS A 32 -7.71 0.65 0.02
N GLY A 33 -6.75 -0.13 0.46
CA GLY A 33 -6.51 -1.45 -0.08
C GLY A 33 -5.40 -1.49 -1.11
N LEU A 34 -5.48 -2.44 -2.01
CA LEU A 34 -4.47 -2.62 -3.07
C LEU A 34 -4.45 -1.41 -3.99
N GLN A 35 -3.28 -0.81 -4.12
CA GLN A 35 -3.08 0.34 -5.00
C GLN A 35 -2.46 -0.08 -6.33
N ALA A 36 -1.50 -0.98 -6.31
CA ALA A 36 -0.82 -1.47 -7.52
C ALA A 36 -0.08 -2.77 -7.22
N GLY A 37 0.14 -3.57 -8.24
CA GLY A 37 1.00 -4.73 -8.17
C GLY A 37 0.27 -6.07 -8.33
N ASN A 38 1.05 -7.14 -8.31
CA ASN A 38 0.56 -8.51 -8.47
C ASN A 38 0.40 -9.17 -7.11
N ILE A 39 -0.84 -9.52 -6.75
CA ILE A 39 -1.16 -10.13 -5.45
C ILE A 39 -0.52 -11.50 -5.24
N HIS A 40 -0.03 -12.14 -6.30
CA HIS A 40 0.68 -13.43 -6.20
C HIS A 40 2.19 -13.28 -5.96
N THR A 41 2.69 -12.05 -5.88
CA THR A 41 4.11 -11.79 -5.60
C THR A 41 4.51 -12.39 -4.25
N GLU A 42 5.61 -13.13 -4.22
CA GLU A 42 6.20 -13.59 -2.97
C GLU A 42 6.91 -12.42 -2.28
N VAL A 43 6.58 -12.20 -1.01
CA VAL A 43 7.06 -11.07 -0.25
C VAL A 43 7.95 -11.55 0.89
N ASN A 44 9.19 -11.10 0.87
CA ASN A 44 10.17 -11.39 1.93
C ASN A 44 10.39 -10.17 2.82
N LYS A 45 10.28 -8.98 2.26
CA LYS A 45 10.45 -7.71 2.99
C LYS A 45 9.32 -6.76 2.67
N ILE A 46 8.84 -6.08 3.70
CA ILE A 46 7.83 -5.03 3.58
C ILE A 46 8.43 -3.72 4.05
N MET A 47 8.22 -2.66 3.28
CA MET A 47 8.47 -1.29 3.73
C MET A 47 7.15 -0.70 4.22
N ILE A 48 7.18 -0.06 5.38
CA ILE A 48 6.02 0.65 5.92
C ILE A 48 6.36 2.14 5.95
N GLY A 49 5.53 2.93 5.32
CA GLY A 49 5.72 4.37 5.23
C GLY A 49 4.43 5.13 5.37
N LEU A 50 4.54 6.44 5.49
CA LEU A 50 3.38 7.32 5.61
C LEU A 50 2.79 7.62 4.23
N ASP A 51 3.64 7.99 3.29
CA ASP A 51 3.22 8.47 1.97
C ASP A 51 3.60 7.50 0.85
N ALA A 52 2.69 7.37 -0.11
CA ALA A 52 2.92 6.62 -1.34
C ALA A 52 3.49 7.56 -2.40
N ASP A 53 4.77 7.89 -2.29
CA ASP A 53 5.48 8.75 -3.24
C ASP A 53 6.69 8.03 -3.84
N LEU A 54 7.26 8.61 -4.90
CA LEU A 54 8.39 8.02 -5.61
C LEU A 54 9.61 7.84 -4.71
N GLN A 55 9.84 8.75 -3.78
CA GLN A 55 10.97 8.66 -2.86
C GLN A 55 10.82 7.44 -1.95
N THR A 56 9.66 7.26 -1.36
CA THR A 56 9.36 6.11 -0.50
C THR A 56 9.44 4.80 -1.29
N LEU A 57 8.91 4.80 -2.51
CA LEU A 57 8.98 3.63 -3.37
C LEU A 57 10.43 3.29 -3.71
N GLN A 58 11.26 4.30 -4.02
CA GLN A 58 12.66 4.07 -4.33
C GLN A 58 13.41 3.49 -3.12
N GLU A 59 13.09 3.94 -1.92
CA GLU A 59 13.66 3.39 -0.69
C GLU A 59 13.28 1.91 -0.53
N ALA A 60 12.04 1.55 -0.84
CA ALA A 60 11.60 0.16 -0.81
C ALA A 60 12.34 -0.70 -1.82
N ILE A 61 12.55 -0.18 -3.04
CA ILE A 61 13.31 -0.87 -4.09
C ILE A 61 14.76 -1.08 -3.63
N ASP A 62 15.40 -0.03 -3.13
CA ASP A 62 16.80 -0.08 -2.70
C ASP A 62 17.00 -1.02 -1.51
N ALA A 63 16.02 -1.15 -0.65
CA ALA A 63 16.05 -2.06 0.49
C ALA A 63 15.72 -3.52 0.12
N GLY A 64 15.36 -3.78 -1.14
CA GLY A 64 15.01 -5.11 -1.61
C GLY A 64 13.64 -5.58 -1.13
N CYS A 65 12.69 -4.65 -0.97
CA CYS A 65 11.32 -4.97 -0.57
C CYS A 65 10.47 -5.35 -1.78
N GLN A 66 9.50 -6.23 -1.58
CA GLN A 66 8.52 -6.60 -2.59
C GLN A 66 7.15 -6.00 -2.31
N MET A 67 6.97 -5.37 -1.15
CA MET A 67 5.72 -4.75 -0.79
C MET A 67 5.96 -3.44 -0.06
N LEU A 68 5.13 -2.46 -0.37
CA LEU A 68 5.08 -1.16 0.31
C LEU A 68 3.69 -0.98 0.89
N ILE A 69 3.60 -0.78 2.19
CA ILE A 69 2.35 -0.47 2.88
C ILE A 69 2.43 0.96 3.36
N THR A 70 1.47 1.79 2.95
CA THR A 70 1.41 3.20 3.35
C THR A 70 0.09 3.53 4.00
N HIS A 71 0.09 4.60 4.80
CA HIS A 71 -1.13 5.15 5.37
C HIS A 71 -1.88 5.95 4.31
N HIS A 72 -1.18 6.83 3.59
CA HIS A 72 -1.80 7.66 2.57
C HIS A 72 -1.81 6.95 1.22
N PRO A 73 -2.97 6.76 0.58
CA PRO A 73 -3.04 6.21 -0.76
C PRO A 73 -2.63 7.26 -1.80
N PHE A 74 -2.27 6.81 -3.00
CA PHE A 74 -2.01 7.72 -4.11
C PHE A 74 -3.09 7.64 -5.19
N LEU A 75 -3.91 6.58 -5.18
CA LEU A 75 -5.04 6.43 -6.09
C LEU A 75 -6.32 6.82 -5.37
N PHE A 76 -7.07 7.79 -5.94
CA PHE A 76 -8.40 8.13 -5.46
C PHE A 76 -9.43 7.75 -6.53
N ASN A 77 -9.52 8.48 -7.62
CA ASN A 77 -10.48 8.22 -8.70
C ASN A 77 -9.79 8.26 -10.06
N THR A 78 -8.60 7.69 -10.14
CA THR A 78 -7.78 7.74 -11.35
C THR A 78 -8.27 6.71 -12.37
N LEU A 79 -8.68 7.19 -13.53
CA LEU A 79 -9.11 6.34 -14.64
C LEU A 79 -8.07 6.28 -15.76
N THR A 80 -7.14 7.22 -15.79
CA THR A 80 -6.12 7.31 -16.84
C THR A 80 -4.73 7.25 -16.20
N LEU A 81 -3.87 6.39 -16.73
CA LEU A 81 -2.50 6.27 -16.29
C LEU A 81 -1.57 6.92 -17.32
N ASP A 82 -1.16 8.13 -17.03
CA ASP A 82 -0.20 8.86 -17.83
C ASP A 82 1.15 8.81 -17.12
N THR A 83 2.14 8.14 -17.71
CA THR A 83 3.45 7.93 -17.10
C THR A 83 4.29 9.20 -17.00
N THR A 84 3.80 10.31 -17.51
CA THR A 84 4.44 11.62 -17.31
C THR A 84 3.96 12.33 -16.05
N THR A 85 2.86 11.85 -15.44
CA THR A 85 2.33 12.39 -14.19
C THR A 85 3.00 11.73 -12.98
N PRO A 86 2.98 12.38 -11.79
CA PRO A 86 3.51 11.75 -10.57
C PRO A 86 2.86 10.41 -10.25
N VAL A 87 1.55 10.30 -10.37
CA VAL A 87 0.81 9.05 -10.14
C VAL A 87 1.22 7.98 -11.14
N GLY A 88 1.25 8.33 -12.43
CA GLY A 88 1.64 7.40 -13.48
C GLY A 88 3.07 6.91 -13.32
N ARG A 89 4.00 7.78 -12.94
CA ARG A 89 5.40 7.40 -12.68
C ARG A 89 5.52 6.45 -11.50
N PHE A 90 4.74 6.70 -10.44
CA PHE A 90 4.73 5.84 -9.27
C PHE A 90 4.26 4.44 -9.64
N ILE A 91 3.12 4.33 -10.33
CA ILE A 91 2.56 3.04 -10.75
C ILE A 91 3.51 2.31 -11.67
N GLU A 92 4.08 2.99 -12.65
CA GLU A 92 5.04 2.39 -13.57
C GLU A 92 6.24 1.81 -12.83
N ALA A 93 6.83 2.57 -11.91
CA ALA A 93 7.97 2.13 -11.13
C ALA A 93 7.61 0.94 -10.23
N ALA A 94 6.44 0.95 -9.60
CA ALA A 94 5.98 -0.15 -8.77
C ALA A 94 5.83 -1.43 -9.59
N VAL A 95 5.18 -1.35 -10.75
CA VAL A 95 4.96 -2.51 -11.61
C VAL A 95 6.28 -3.04 -12.20
N LYS A 96 7.16 -2.17 -12.66
CA LYS A 96 8.45 -2.57 -13.22
C LYS A 96 9.35 -3.28 -12.21
N ASN A 97 9.26 -2.89 -10.94
CA ASN A 97 10.10 -3.44 -9.88
C ASN A 97 9.38 -4.52 -9.06
N ASN A 98 8.22 -4.95 -9.50
CA ASN A 98 7.41 -5.98 -8.83
C ASN A 98 7.14 -5.64 -7.36
N ILE A 99 6.84 -4.37 -7.08
CA ILE A 99 6.45 -3.91 -5.75
C ILE A 99 4.93 -3.89 -5.66
N VAL A 100 4.39 -4.54 -4.64
CA VAL A 100 2.96 -4.48 -4.34
C VAL A 100 2.73 -3.33 -3.36
N VAL A 101 1.83 -2.41 -3.70
CA VAL A 101 1.53 -1.23 -2.88
C VAL A 101 0.14 -1.35 -2.29
N TYR A 102 0.06 -1.25 -0.97
CA TYR A 102 -1.18 -1.32 -0.21
C TYR A 102 -1.29 -0.12 0.70
N SER A 103 -2.49 0.42 0.85
CA SER A 103 -2.71 1.58 1.74
C SER A 103 -3.87 1.31 2.69
N ALA A 104 -3.66 1.67 3.96
CA ALA A 104 -4.69 1.63 5.00
C ALA A 104 -4.83 3.04 5.57
N HIS A 105 -5.73 3.82 5.01
CA HIS A 105 -5.95 5.23 5.34
C HIS A 105 -7.11 5.38 6.32
N THR A 106 -8.30 5.72 5.82
CA THR A 106 -9.45 5.92 6.70
C THR A 106 -9.94 4.64 7.34
N SER A 107 -9.72 3.48 6.71
CA SER A 107 -10.06 2.19 7.31
C SER A 107 -9.26 1.95 8.59
N LEU A 108 -7.97 2.27 8.58
CA LEU A 108 -7.12 2.18 9.77
C LEU A 108 -7.51 3.23 10.79
N ASP A 109 -7.70 4.48 10.37
CA ASP A 109 -8.04 5.59 11.25
C ASP A 109 -9.33 5.31 12.02
N LYS A 110 -10.35 4.81 11.32
CA LYS A 110 -11.66 4.53 11.93
C LYS A 110 -11.57 3.47 13.02
N ILE A 111 -10.86 2.37 12.76
CA ILE A 111 -10.67 1.30 13.74
C ILE A 111 -9.83 1.80 14.93
N SER A 112 -8.75 2.51 14.66
CA SER A 112 -7.87 3.05 15.70
C SER A 112 -8.60 4.06 16.57
N MET A 113 -9.36 4.96 15.97
CA MET A 113 -10.18 5.93 16.70
C MET A 113 -11.18 5.24 17.62
N ASN A 114 -11.88 4.23 17.12
CA ASN A 114 -12.85 3.50 17.92
C ASN A 114 -12.19 2.84 19.13
N ARG A 115 -11.00 2.31 18.99
CA ARG A 115 -10.25 1.72 20.11
C ARG A 115 -9.85 2.76 21.14
N TRP A 116 -9.52 3.97 20.71
CA TRP A 116 -9.16 5.06 21.61
C TRP A 116 -10.34 5.61 22.38
N LEU A 117 -11.52 5.62 21.78
CA LEU A 117 -12.75 6.15 22.40
C LEU A 117 -13.43 5.14 23.34
N MET A 118 -13.03 3.89 23.27
CA MET A 118 -13.52 2.84 24.18
C MET A 118 -12.58 2.69 25.37
#